data_176fbf242d096f5247b44577d015be19
#
_entry.id   176fbf242d096f5247b44577d015be19
#
_cell.length_a   1.000
_cell.length_b   1.000
_cell.length_c   1.000
_cell.angle_alpha   90.00
_cell.angle_beta   90.00
_cell.angle_gamma   90.00
#
_symmetry.space_group_name_H-M   'P 1'
#
loop_
_entity.id
_entity.type
_entity.pdbx_description
1 polymer ?
#
loop_
_entity_poly.entity_id
_entity_poly.type
_entity_poly.pdbx_seq_one_letter_code
_entity_poly.pdbx_strand_id
1 'polypeptide(L)'
;SFSDTLTAYRWVFSHYGWRAIVSASDLICEVPVRYGRDGDSVTVRPAQTVSAVLPAAGSDGAPQFEQQVTIYSERDGKPLEAPIKAGDEVGELTVTYNGTVYGTVKLVAAVDVAVSKGAYIAGHVAAFFTNPIVLVILLAIVLALVGYVLWLVRRRKQIEAERRRRRRAQMEAEEARRRALAHET
;
A
#
# COMPACT_ATOMS: atom_id res chain seq x y z
N SER A 1 -16.72 58.59 -28.56
CA SER A 1 -17.64 57.49 -28.90
C SER A 1 -16.92 56.29 -29.56
N PHE A 2 -16.95 56.10 -30.91
CA PHE A 2 -16.29 54.91 -31.51
C PHE A 2 -14.76 54.94 -31.40
N SER A 3 -14.16 56.10 -31.52
CA SER A 3 -12.69 56.32 -31.32
C SER A 3 -12.26 55.98 -29.90
N ASP A 4 -13.06 56.32 -28.91
CA ASP A 4 -12.71 56.07 -27.49
C ASP A 4 -12.71 54.57 -27.19
N THR A 5 -13.72 53.88 -27.74
CA THR A 5 -13.80 52.42 -27.64
C THR A 5 -12.58 51.72 -28.30
N LEU A 6 -12.19 52.18 -29.49
CA LEU A 6 -11.03 51.66 -30.20
C LEU A 6 -9.71 51.90 -29.43
N THR A 7 -9.62 53.07 -28.81
CA THR A 7 -8.46 53.41 -27.97
C THR A 7 -8.40 52.55 -26.73
N ALA A 8 -9.51 52.32 -26.06
CA ALA A 8 -9.62 51.41 -24.91
C ALA A 8 -9.25 49.99 -25.27
N TYR A 9 -9.75 49.45 -26.38
CA TYR A 9 -9.35 48.09 -26.85
C TYR A 9 -7.86 48.01 -27.13
N ARG A 10 -7.29 48.98 -27.86
CA ARG A 10 -5.86 48.99 -28.14
C ARG A 10 -5.03 49.04 -26.85
N TRP A 11 -5.47 49.81 -25.86
CA TRP A 11 -4.81 49.87 -24.57
C TRP A 11 -4.84 48.55 -23.82
N VAL A 12 -6.02 47.91 -23.76
CA VAL A 12 -6.17 46.60 -23.10
C VAL A 12 -5.29 45.56 -23.78
N PHE A 13 -5.35 45.43 -25.10
CA PHE A 13 -4.55 44.42 -25.83
C PHE A 13 -3.05 44.71 -25.84
N SER A 14 -2.62 45.93 -25.60
CA SER A 14 -1.21 46.25 -25.43
C SER A 14 -0.69 45.98 -24.02
N HIS A 15 -1.57 46.01 -23.01
CA HIS A 15 -1.19 45.88 -21.59
C HIS A 15 -1.55 44.48 -21.01
N TYR A 16 -2.43 43.74 -21.63
CA TYR A 16 -2.86 42.43 -21.17
C TYR A 16 -2.72 41.38 -22.29
N GLY A 17 -2.31 40.20 -21.94
CA GLY A 17 -2.17 39.09 -22.86
C GLY A 17 -2.54 37.76 -22.22
N TRP A 18 -2.94 36.84 -23.06
CA TRP A 18 -3.20 35.45 -22.65
C TRP A 18 -1.87 34.75 -22.41
N ARG A 19 -1.63 34.29 -21.19
CA ARG A 19 -0.38 33.60 -20.81
C ARG A 19 -0.66 32.33 -20.04
N ALA A 20 0.14 31.29 -20.30
CA ALA A 20 0.14 30.08 -19.50
C ALA A 20 0.79 30.38 -18.13
N ILE A 21 0.07 30.02 -17.07
CA ILE A 21 0.58 30.08 -15.68
C ILE A 21 1.28 28.77 -15.35
N VAL A 22 0.67 27.64 -15.75
CA VAL A 22 1.21 26.30 -15.58
C VAL A 22 0.96 25.53 -16.88
N SER A 23 2.00 24.92 -17.42
CA SER A 23 1.92 24.13 -18.64
C SER A 23 1.66 22.66 -18.36
N ALA A 24 0.93 21.98 -19.25
CA ALA A 24 0.76 20.53 -19.20
C ALA A 24 2.08 19.73 -19.32
N SER A 25 3.17 20.38 -19.77
CA SER A 25 4.51 19.80 -19.86
C SER A 25 5.36 20.00 -18.61
N ASP A 26 4.90 20.85 -17.66
CA ASP A 26 5.67 21.14 -16.46
C ASP A 26 5.64 19.95 -15.52
N LEU A 27 6.80 19.58 -14.99
CA LEU A 27 6.92 18.57 -13.95
C LEU A 27 6.78 19.26 -12.60
N ILE A 28 5.76 18.92 -11.83
CA ILE A 28 5.42 19.64 -10.59
C ILE A 28 6.15 19.04 -9.39
N CYS A 29 6.02 17.73 -9.19
CA CYS A 29 6.60 17.02 -8.05
C CYS A 29 6.77 15.54 -8.34
N GLU A 30 7.47 14.86 -7.44
CA GLU A 30 7.52 13.40 -7.40
C GLU A 30 6.70 12.88 -6.23
N VAL A 31 5.90 11.83 -6.50
CA VAL A 31 5.04 11.18 -5.51
C VAL A 31 5.57 9.79 -5.25
N PRO A 32 5.77 9.38 -3.98
CA PRO A 32 6.25 8.05 -3.65
C PRO A 32 5.21 6.99 -4.04
N VAL A 33 5.70 5.89 -4.64
CA VAL A 33 4.91 4.75 -5.12
C VAL A 33 5.41 3.48 -4.48
N ARG A 34 4.51 2.67 -3.92
CA ARG A 34 4.85 1.34 -3.41
C ARG A 34 4.85 0.30 -4.52
N TYR A 35 5.72 -0.66 -4.39
CA TYR A 35 5.84 -1.82 -5.29
C TYR A 35 6.19 -1.45 -6.74
N GLY A 36 6.77 -0.28 -6.98
CA GLY A 36 7.31 0.10 -8.28
C GLY A 36 8.47 -0.83 -8.67
N ARG A 37 8.57 -1.15 -9.97
CA ARG A 37 9.64 -2.01 -10.51
C ARG A 37 10.91 -1.21 -10.79
N ASP A 38 10.74 -0.05 -11.38
CA ASP A 38 11.84 0.76 -11.92
C ASP A 38 12.13 2.01 -11.07
N GLY A 39 11.44 2.15 -9.91
CA GLY A 39 11.61 3.25 -8.97
C GLY A 39 10.49 3.28 -7.93
N ASP A 40 10.77 4.00 -6.85
CA ASP A 40 9.86 4.16 -5.72
C ASP A 40 9.08 5.49 -5.77
N SER A 41 9.12 6.19 -6.92
CA SER A 41 8.41 7.45 -7.14
C SER A 41 7.88 7.56 -8.57
N VAL A 42 6.86 8.40 -8.76
CA VAL A 42 6.33 8.79 -10.04
C VAL A 42 6.34 10.31 -10.16
N THR A 43 6.82 10.82 -11.27
CA THR A 43 6.76 12.25 -11.59
C THR A 43 5.34 12.63 -12.04
N VAL A 44 4.85 13.77 -11.55
CA VAL A 44 3.49 14.23 -11.78
C VAL A 44 3.49 15.53 -12.58
N ARG A 45 2.54 15.65 -13.50
CA ARG A 45 2.34 16.82 -14.34
C ARG A 45 0.87 17.24 -14.38
N PRO A 46 0.55 18.49 -14.73
CA PRO A 46 -0.82 18.92 -14.94
C PRO A 46 -1.43 18.21 -16.15
N ALA A 47 -2.70 17.81 -16.04
CA ALA A 47 -3.44 17.18 -17.14
C ALA A 47 -3.67 18.15 -18.30
N GLN A 48 -3.75 19.45 -18.00
CA GLN A 48 -3.96 20.52 -18.99
C GLN A 48 -3.26 21.82 -18.56
N THR A 49 -3.00 22.66 -19.54
CA THR A 49 -2.41 23.99 -19.30
C THR A 49 -3.44 24.92 -18.66
N VAL A 50 -3.04 25.62 -17.59
CA VAL A 50 -3.81 26.68 -16.97
C VAL A 50 -3.30 28.00 -17.51
N SER A 51 -4.19 28.79 -18.12
CA SER A 51 -3.85 30.08 -18.71
C SER A 51 -4.80 31.16 -18.22
N ALA A 52 -4.30 32.37 -18.09
CA ALA A 52 -5.10 33.54 -17.75
C ALA A 52 -4.67 34.78 -18.53
N VAL A 53 -5.55 35.78 -18.52
CA VAL A 53 -5.23 37.10 -19.02
C VAL A 53 -4.43 37.84 -17.96
N LEU A 54 -3.17 38.10 -18.26
CA LEU A 54 -2.19 38.68 -17.35
C LEU A 54 -1.63 39.99 -17.92
N PRO A 55 -1.17 40.93 -17.07
CA PRO A 55 -0.44 42.10 -17.52
C PRO A 55 0.75 41.72 -18.39
N ALA A 56 1.00 42.50 -19.42
CA ALA A 56 2.20 42.34 -20.23
C ALA A 56 3.43 42.55 -19.34
N ALA A 57 4.42 41.67 -19.45
CA ALA A 57 5.64 41.79 -18.66
C ALA A 57 6.33 43.10 -18.98
N GLY A 58 6.42 44.01 -18.02
CA GLY A 58 7.12 45.25 -18.26
C GLY A 58 7.00 46.36 -17.24
N SER A 59 5.98 46.38 -16.37
CA SER A 59 5.83 47.53 -15.48
C SER A 59 6.08 47.27 -13.99
N ASP A 60 5.71 46.12 -13.44
CA ASP A 60 5.81 45.91 -11.99
C ASP A 60 6.15 44.48 -11.54
N GLY A 61 6.97 43.75 -12.32
CA GLY A 61 7.32 42.39 -12.03
C GLY A 61 6.27 41.39 -12.54
N ALA A 62 6.67 40.15 -12.80
CA ALA A 62 5.72 39.07 -13.16
C ALA A 62 4.84 38.75 -11.95
N PRO A 63 3.52 38.60 -12.13
CA PRO A 63 2.63 38.21 -11.05
C PRO A 63 3.08 36.87 -10.48
N GLN A 64 3.27 36.80 -9.16
CA GLN A 64 3.64 35.57 -8.47
C GLN A 64 2.36 34.82 -8.12
N PHE A 65 2.21 33.65 -8.70
CA PHE A 65 1.10 32.75 -8.41
C PHE A 65 1.48 31.79 -7.29
N GLU A 66 0.58 31.63 -6.35
CA GLU A 66 0.68 30.59 -5.35
C GLU A 66 0.13 29.28 -5.95
N GLN A 67 0.92 28.23 -5.84
CA GLN A 67 0.55 26.91 -6.33
C GLN A 67 0.35 25.98 -5.13
N GLN A 68 -0.87 25.52 -4.94
CA GLN A 68 -1.20 24.56 -3.91
C GLN A 68 -1.39 23.18 -4.54
N VAL A 69 -0.45 22.28 -4.23
CA VAL A 69 -0.50 20.87 -4.67
C VAL A 69 -1.20 20.06 -3.60
N THR A 70 -2.19 19.25 -4.01
CA THR A 70 -2.88 18.30 -3.15
C THR A 70 -2.79 16.92 -3.77
N ILE A 71 -2.01 16.04 -3.16
CA ILE A 71 -1.85 14.65 -3.60
C ILE A 71 -2.89 13.78 -2.88
N TYR A 72 -3.61 12.94 -3.62
CA TYR A 72 -4.68 12.11 -3.06
C TYR A 72 -4.16 11.08 -2.06
N SER A 73 -2.98 10.50 -2.32
CA SER A 73 -2.37 9.53 -1.39
C SER A 73 -2.04 10.14 -0.03
N GLU A 74 -1.62 11.41 0.01
CA GLU A 74 -1.35 12.13 1.25
C GLU A 74 -2.64 12.52 1.96
N ARG A 75 -3.61 13.05 1.20
CA ARG A 75 -4.93 13.44 1.73
C ARG A 75 -5.68 12.25 2.34
N ASP A 76 -5.68 11.12 1.65
CA ASP A 76 -6.46 9.94 2.05
C ASP A 76 -5.68 8.99 2.97
N GLY A 77 -4.39 9.28 3.24
CA GLY A 77 -3.50 8.46 4.07
C GLY A 77 -3.23 7.06 3.47
N LYS A 78 -3.49 6.89 2.17
CA LYS A 78 -3.25 5.65 1.44
C LYS A 78 -2.09 5.84 0.48
N PRO A 79 -1.00 5.08 0.63
CA PRO A 79 0.13 5.19 -0.29
C PRO A 79 -0.30 4.81 -1.71
N LEU A 80 0.27 5.49 -2.69
CA LEU A 80 0.09 5.17 -4.10
C LEU A 80 0.79 3.84 -4.41
N GLU A 81 0.12 2.92 -5.07
CA GLU A 81 0.63 1.57 -5.38
C GLU A 81 0.71 1.33 -6.89
N ALA A 82 1.80 0.71 -7.33
CA ALA A 82 1.92 0.24 -8.71
C ALA A 82 0.94 -0.94 -8.99
N PRO A 83 0.43 -1.11 -10.25
CA PRO A 83 0.84 -0.39 -11.45
C PRO A 83 0.13 0.96 -11.61
N ILE A 84 0.86 1.95 -12.13
CA ILE A 84 0.34 3.28 -12.47
C ILE A 84 0.59 3.49 -13.96
N LYS A 85 -0.38 4.05 -14.66
CA LYS A 85 -0.24 4.40 -16.09
C LYS A 85 -0.07 5.90 -16.24
N ALA A 86 0.67 6.28 -17.27
CA ALA A 86 0.75 7.67 -17.68
C ALA A 86 -0.67 8.21 -17.96
N GLY A 87 -1.01 9.31 -17.32
CA GLY A 87 -2.36 9.89 -17.38
C GLY A 87 -3.28 9.54 -16.21
N ASP A 88 -2.90 8.60 -15.33
CA ASP A 88 -3.67 8.30 -14.12
C ASP A 88 -3.68 9.52 -13.18
N GLU A 89 -4.85 9.82 -12.62
CA GLU A 89 -5.04 10.95 -11.72
C GLU A 89 -4.43 10.67 -10.35
N VAL A 90 -3.55 11.57 -9.89
CA VAL A 90 -2.77 11.41 -8.64
C VAL A 90 -3.08 12.52 -7.64
N GLY A 91 -3.60 13.65 -8.12
CA GLY A 91 -3.85 14.81 -7.28
C GLY A 91 -4.49 15.97 -8.03
N GLU A 92 -4.44 17.13 -7.39
CA GLU A 92 -4.95 18.41 -7.91
C GLU A 92 -3.94 19.53 -7.66
N LEU A 93 -3.85 20.43 -8.61
CA LEU A 93 -3.10 21.68 -8.51
C LEU A 93 -4.06 22.85 -8.55
N THR A 94 -4.10 23.64 -7.51
CA THR A 94 -4.87 24.89 -7.45
C THR A 94 -3.92 26.07 -7.57
N VAL A 95 -4.22 26.97 -8.49
CA VAL A 95 -3.44 28.19 -8.73
C VAL A 95 -4.21 29.38 -8.23
N THR A 96 -3.61 30.13 -7.31
CA THR A 96 -4.20 31.33 -6.71
C THR A 96 -3.30 32.54 -6.92
N TYR A 97 -3.93 33.72 -6.99
CA TYR A 97 -3.26 35.02 -7.02
C TYR A 97 -4.06 36.01 -6.21
N ASN A 98 -3.41 36.65 -5.24
CA ASN A 98 -4.07 37.57 -4.30
C ASN A 98 -5.34 36.99 -3.65
N GLY A 99 -5.30 35.69 -3.26
CA GLY A 99 -6.43 35.01 -2.64
C GLY A 99 -7.56 34.60 -3.60
N THR A 100 -7.43 34.92 -4.90
CA THR A 100 -8.41 34.52 -5.93
C THR A 100 -7.95 33.27 -6.66
N VAL A 101 -8.79 32.25 -6.77
CA VAL A 101 -8.51 31.02 -7.52
C VAL A 101 -8.64 31.29 -9.01
N TYR A 102 -7.55 31.13 -9.74
CA TYR A 102 -7.50 31.28 -11.20
C TYR A 102 -7.83 29.99 -11.94
N GLY A 103 -7.55 28.86 -11.31
CA GLY A 103 -7.90 27.55 -11.87
C GLY A 103 -7.47 26.42 -10.98
N THR A 104 -8.18 25.31 -11.12
CA THR A 104 -7.80 24.02 -10.54
C THR A 104 -7.64 23.02 -11.68
N VAL A 105 -6.53 22.30 -11.71
CA VAL A 105 -6.22 21.31 -12.72
C VAL A 105 -5.82 19.99 -12.06
N LYS A 106 -6.23 18.88 -12.64
CA LYS A 106 -5.84 17.54 -12.18
C LYS A 106 -4.36 17.31 -12.44
N LEU A 107 -3.72 16.67 -11.48
CA LEU A 107 -2.35 16.19 -11.61
C LEU A 107 -2.37 14.71 -12.02
N VAL A 108 -1.62 14.39 -13.05
CA VAL A 108 -1.55 13.04 -13.62
C VAL A 108 -0.13 12.52 -13.64
N ALA A 109 0.01 11.20 -13.58
CA ALA A 109 1.30 10.55 -13.73
C ALA A 109 1.91 10.86 -15.10
N ALA A 110 3.18 11.25 -15.13
CA ALA A 110 3.87 11.59 -16.36
C ALA A 110 4.37 10.35 -17.13
N VAL A 111 4.62 9.25 -16.40
CA VAL A 111 5.19 8.00 -16.92
C VAL A 111 4.48 6.79 -16.35
N ASP A 112 4.60 5.67 -17.04
CA ASP A 112 4.12 4.37 -16.54
C ASP A 112 5.06 3.86 -15.42
N VAL A 113 4.48 3.32 -14.35
CA VAL A 113 5.21 2.61 -13.30
C VAL A 113 4.70 1.18 -13.25
N ALA A 114 5.54 0.25 -13.66
CA ALA A 114 5.23 -1.17 -13.63
C ALA A 114 5.33 -1.73 -12.20
N VAL A 115 4.52 -2.76 -11.88
CA VAL A 115 4.57 -3.42 -10.58
C VAL A 115 5.78 -4.38 -10.49
N SER A 116 6.49 -4.32 -9.38
CA SER A 116 7.46 -5.34 -8.97
C SER A 116 6.72 -6.51 -8.31
N LYS A 117 6.56 -7.62 -9.04
CA LYS A 117 5.87 -8.81 -8.52
C LYS A 117 6.46 -9.32 -7.20
N GLY A 118 7.79 -9.27 -7.08
CA GLY A 118 8.49 -9.70 -5.86
C GLY A 118 8.19 -8.79 -4.67
N ALA A 119 8.30 -7.47 -4.84
CA ALA A 119 8.01 -6.50 -3.79
C ALA A 119 6.53 -6.52 -3.38
N TYR A 120 5.63 -6.67 -4.35
CA TYR A 120 4.19 -6.79 -4.12
C TYR A 120 3.86 -8.01 -3.25
N ILE A 121 4.34 -9.19 -3.64
CA ILE A 121 4.13 -10.44 -2.88
C ILE A 121 4.76 -10.33 -1.48
N ALA A 122 6.00 -9.85 -1.39
CA ALA A 122 6.69 -9.70 -0.11
C ALA A 122 5.95 -8.75 0.84
N GLY A 123 5.46 -7.61 0.33
CA GLY A 123 4.68 -6.65 1.11
C GLY A 123 3.35 -7.22 1.63
N HIS A 124 2.62 -7.95 0.80
CA HIS A 124 1.35 -8.58 1.18
C HIS A 124 1.55 -9.75 2.16
N VAL A 125 2.60 -10.56 1.96
CA VAL A 125 2.97 -11.64 2.89
C VAL A 125 3.37 -11.07 4.25
N ALA A 126 4.21 -10.03 4.27
CA ALA A 126 4.58 -9.37 5.53
C ALA A 126 3.34 -8.80 6.25
N ALA A 127 2.45 -8.11 5.55
CA ALA A 127 1.20 -7.58 6.10
C ALA A 127 0.28 -8.69 6.64
N PHE A 128 0.22 -9.84 5.97
CA PHE A 128 -0.55 -11.00 6.42
C PHE A 128 -0.04 -11.54 7.76
N PHE A 129 1.28 -11.71 7.92
CA PHE A 129 1.88 -12.18 9.18
C PHE A 129 1.87 -11.14 10.31
N THR A 130 1.73 -9.87 9.99
CA THR A 130 1.63 -8.78 10.99
C THR A 130 0.20 -8.64 11.51
N ASN A 131 -0.79 -9.26 10.86
CA ASN A 131 -2.18 -9.19 11.30
C ASN A 131 -2.36 -9.97 12.61
N PRO A 132 -2.81 -9.35 13.73
CA PRO A 132 -2.94 -10.00 15.03
C PRO A 132 -3.90 -11.20 15.01
N ILE A 133 -4.93 -11.17 14.15
CA ILE A 133 -5.88 -12.28 14.00
C ILE A 133 -5.18 -13.51 13.43
N VAL A 134 -4.33 -13.35 12.43
CA VAL A 134 -3.56 -14.44 11.80
C VAL A 134 -2.58 -15.04 12.82
N LEU A 135 -1.94 -14.20 13.62
CA LEU A 135 -0.98 -14.63 14.64
C LEU A 135 -1.67 -15.46 15.73
N VAL A 136 -2.88 -15.07 16.16
CA VAL A 136 -3.70 -15.83 17.12
C VAL A 136 -4.12 -17.19 16.54
N ILE A 137 -4.55 -17.22 15.27
CA ILE A 137 -4.93 -18.48 14.60
C ILE A 137 -3.72 -19.43 14.51
N LEU A 138 -2.56 -18.90 14.11
CA LEU A 138 -1.32 -19.68 13.98
C LEU A 138 -0.88 -20.24 15.34
N LEU A 139 -0.97 -19.44 16.40
CA LEU A 139 -0.71 -19.88 17.78
C LEU A 139 -1.66 -21.00 18.18
N ALA A 140 -2.96 -20.88 17.90
CA ALA A 140 -3.95 -21.90 18.20
C ALA A 140 -3.66 -23.23 17.48
N ILE A 141 -3.23 -23.17 16.21
CA ILE A 141 -2.84 -24.35 15.43
C ILE A 141 -1.61 -25.02 16.06
N VAL A 142 -0.60 -24.25 16.45
CA VAL A 142 0.61 -24.78 17.11
C VAL A 142 0.25 -25.46 18.42
N LEU A 143 -0.59 -24.83 19.26
CA LEU A 143 -1.03 -25.41 20.52
C LEU A 143 -1.84 -26.70 20.30
N ALA A 144 -2.70 -26.75 19.29
CA ALA A 144 -3.46 -27.95 18.94
C ALA A 144 -2.52 -29.08 18.49
N LEU A 145 -1.51 -28.81 17.69
CA LEU A 145 -0.50 -29.79 17.28
C LEU A 145 0.31 -30.33 18.46
N VAL A 146 0.75 -29.44 19.37
CA VAL A 146 1.47 -29.84 20.58
C VAL A 146 0.57 -30.72 21.46
N GLY A 147 -0.69 -30.32 21.68
CA GLY A 147 -1.67 -31.11 22.41
C GLY A 147 -1.91 -32.50 21.78
N TYR A 148 -2.01 -32.55 20.45
CA TYR A 148 -2.15 -33.81 19.71
C TYR A 148 -0.93 -34.73 19.87
N VAL A 149 0.28 -34.18 19.75
CA VAL A 149 1.52 -34.97 19.96
C VAL A 149 1.60 -35.48 21.39
N LEU A 150 1.31 -34.64 22.39
CA LEU A 150 1.29 -35.08 23.79
C LEU A 150 0.25 -36.15 24.05
N TRP A 151 -0.94 -36.07 23.43
CA TRP A 151 -1.96 -37.09 23.51
C TRP A 151 -1.49 -38.40 22.90
N LEU A 152 -0.84 -38.38 21.73
CA LEU A 152 -0.26 -39.58 21.10
C LEU A 152 0.79 -40.24 21.99
N VAL A 153 1.70 -39.45 22.59
CA VAL A 153 2.74 -39.97 23.49
C VAL A 153 2.12 -40.62 24.73
N ARG A 154 1.11 -39.97 25.35
CA ARG A 154 0.38 -40.54 26.49
C ARG A 154 -0.32 -41.82 26.13
N ARG A 155 -0.99 -41.88 24.99
CA ARG A 155 -1.67 -43.08 24.51
C ARG A 155 -0.71 -44.24 24.26
N ARG A 156 0.46 -44.00 23.70
CA ARG A 156 1.51 -45.02 23.52
C ARG A 156 2.02 -45.55 24.85
N LYS A 157 2.27 -44.70 25.85
CA LYS A 157 2.68 -45.14 27.19
C LYS A 157 1.62 -45.98 27.89
N GLN A 158 0.36 -45.70 27.73
CA GLN A 158 -0.75 -46.49 28.29
C GLN A 158 -0.78 -47.90 27.68
N ILE A 159 -0.67 -47.98 26.35
CA ILE A 159 -0.64 -49.30 25.64
C ILE A 159 0.57 -50.13 26.08
N GLU A 160 1.73 -49.53 26.24
CA GLU A 160 2.91 -50.24 26.73
C GLU A 160 2.77 -50.67 28.17
N ALA A 161 2.18 -49.86 29.02
CA ALA A 161 1.91 -50.22 30.42
C ALA A 161 0.93 -51.41 30.53
N GLU A 162 -0.12 -51.43 29.72
CA GLU A 162 -1.06 -52.56 29.63
C GLU A 162 -0.40 -53.86 29.11
N ARG A 163 0.46 -53.73 28.10
CA ARG A 163 1.23 -54.88 27.58
C ARG A 163 2.17 -55.43 28.66
N ARG A 164 2.84 -54.58 29.44
CA ARG A 164 3.70 -55.01 30.55
C ARG A 164 2.88 -55.71 31.67
N ARG A 165 1.70 -55.17 32.01
CA ARG A 165 0.82 -55.79 32.99
C ARG A 165 0.34 -57.19 32.55
N ARG A 166 -0.08 -57.36 31.27
CA ARG A 166 -0.49 -58.66 30.73
C ARG A 166 0.64 -59.68 30.72
N ARG A 167 1.86 -59.26 30.35
CA ARG A 167 3.04 -60.15 30.41
C ARG A 167 3.37 -60.62 31.84
N ARG A 168 3.30 -59.72 32.83
CA ARG A 168 3.54 -60.09 34.25
C ARG A 168 2.47 -61.05 34.73
N ALA A 169 1.20 -60.82 34.46
CA ALA A 169 0.12 -61.71 34.82
C ALA A 169 0.24 -63.10 34.17
N GLN A 170 0.72 -63.18 32.92
CA GLN A 170 1.00 -64.46 32.26
C GLN A 170 2.17 -65.22 32.90
N MET A 171 3.23 -64.57 33.26
CA MET A 171 4.38 -65.13 33.96
C MET A 171 4.00 -65.69 35.32
N GLU A 172 3.23 -64.88 36.12
CA GLU A 172 2.72 -65.30 37.42
C GLU A 172 1.76 -66.52 37.32
N ALA A 173 0.90 -66.55 36.30
CA ALA A 173 0.02 -67.70 36.05
C ALA A 173 0.81 -68.96 35.64
N GLU A 174 1.84 -68.80 34.84
CA GLU A 174 2.71 -69.92 34.45
C GLU A 174 3.54 -70.46 35.62
N GLU A 175 4.08 -69.59 36.46
CA GLU A 175 4.76 -70.01 37.68
C GLU A 175 3.83 -70.72 38.67
N ALA A 176 2.59 -70.19 38.86
CA ALA A 176 1.61 -70.86 39.69
C ALA A 176 1.25 -72.29 39.16
N ARG A 177 1.10 -72.47 37.85
CA ARG A 177 0.91 -73.80 37.23
C ARG A 177 2.13 -74.69 37.47
N ARG A 178 3.35 -74.19 37.31
CA ARG A 178 4.54 -75.00 37.60
C ARG A 178 4.64 -75.42 39.06
N ARG A 179 4.27 -74.54 40.01
CA ARG A 179 4.24 -74.89 41.44
C ARG A 179 3.14 -75.90 41.77
N ALA A 180 1.99 -75.80 41.14
CA ALA A 180 0.89 -76.81 41.32
C ALA A 180 1.30 -78.17 40.84
N LEU A 181 1.93 -78.29 39.67
CA LEU A 181 2.43 -79.57 39.12
C LEU A 181 3.58 -80.16 39.95
N ALA A 182 4.42 -79.35 40.62
CA ALA A 182 5.49 -79.83 41.49
C ALA A 182 5.01 -80.29 42.85
N HIS A 183 3.74 -80.03 43.23
CA HIS A 183 3.10 -80.55 44.47
C HIS A 183 2.34 -81.87 44.28
N GLU A 184 2.08 -82.27 43.01
CA GLU A 184 1.41 -83.51 42.65
C GLU A 184 2.36 -84.73 42.40
N THR A 185 3.66 -84.48 42.43
CA THR A 185 4.72 -85.46 42.28
C THR A 185 5.41 -85.74 43.63
#